data_1b3eab56c0ab6f382947b661f8941a31
#
_entry.id   1b3eab56c0ab6f382947b661f8941a31
#
_cell.length_a   1.000
_cell.length_b   1.000
_cell.length_c   1.000
_cell.angle_alpha   90.00
_cell.angle_beta   90.00
_cell.angle_gamma   90.00
#
_symmetry.space_group_name_H-M   'P 1'
#
loop_
_entity.id
_entity.type
_entity.pdbx_description
1 polymer ?
#
loop_
_entity_poly.entity_id
_entity_poly.type
_entity_poly.pdbx_seq_one_letter_code
_entity_poly.pdbx_strand_id
1 'polypeptide(L)'
;MKPRTAELHLNFGRNQMVNRRQLLTRSATGMGALAVVGLSGCASPSIEDYAQDKPTLDLRSYFNGKVDAWGVFTDRQGKVVKRFTVDMACTWQGEQGVLDERFVYSDGTQERRIWKLTHLGNGQYQGTAGDVVGIASGQTRGNAFRWGYTLALPVDGRVLHVSMDDWMYLMNDRVMLNKARMSKWGVHLGDVTLSFTRRG
;
A
#
# COMPACT_ATOMS: atom_id res chain seq x y z
N MET A 1 2.45 31.93 4.55
CA MET A 1 3.26 30.86 5.13
C MET A 1 2.93 29.61 4.32
N LYS A 2 3.83 29.16 3.43
CA LYS A 2 3.59 27.97 2.59
C LYS A 2 3.75 26.71 3.45
N PRO A 3 2.87 25.71 3.38
CA PRO A 3 3.07 24.44 4.09
C PRO A 3 4.32 23.76 3.53
N ARG A 4 5.22 23.35 4.42
CA ARG A 4 6.35 22.49 4.04
C ARG A 4 5.82 21.08 3.77
N THR A 5 5.98 20.64 2.54
CA THR A 5 5.73 19.27 2.13
C THR A 5 6.72 18.34 2.85
N ALA A 6 6.22 17.25 3.43
CA ALA A 6 7.05 16.26 4.10
C ALA A 6 7.91 15.52 3.07
N GLU A 7 9.21 15.74 3.05
CA GLU A 7 10.14 14.98 2.21
C GLU A 7 10.50 13.65 2.87
N LEU A 8 10.31 12.57 2.14
CA LEU A 8 10.68 11.23 2.56
C LEU A 8 12.13 10.96 2.10
N HIS A 9 13.10 11.03 3.03
CA HIS A 9 14.48 10.64 2.73
C HIS A 9 14.59 9.11 2.66
N LEU A 10 14.55 8.56 1.45
CA LEU A 10 14.84 7.16 1.18
C LEU A 10 16.32 7.02 0.78
N ASN A 11 17.12 6.50 1.68
CA ASN A 11 18.55 6.29 1.44
C ASN A 11 18.77 5.02 0.59
N PHE A 12 18.97 5.19 -0.71
CA PHE A 12 19.29 4.10 -1.63
C PHE A 12 20.80 3.77 -1.55
N GLY A 13 21.14 2.72 -0.83
CA GLY A 13 22.50 2.22 -0.77
C GLY A 13 23.06 1.90 -2.17
N ARG A 14 24.24 2.43 -2.50
CA ARG A 14 24.98 2.17 -3.74
C ARG A 14 25.29 0.70 -3.93
N ASN A 15 24.82 0.12 -5.01
CA ASN A 15 25.20 -1.22 -5.47
C ASN A 15 26.68 -1.24 -5.86
N GLN A 16 27.47 -2.06 -5.20
CA GLN A 16 28.80 -2.47 -5.66
C GLN A 16 28.62 -3.44 -6.84
N MET A 17 29.20 -3.07 -8.00
CA MET A 17 29.27 -3.94 -9.16
C MET A 17 30.23 -5.09 -8.88
N VAL A 18 29.71 -6.31 -8.87
CA VAL A 18 30.53 -7.54 -8.86
C VAL A 18 30.95 -7.85 -10.29
N ASN A 19 32.26 -7.85 -10.50
CA ASN A 19 32.95 -8.14 -11.76
C ASN A 19 32.70 -9.59 -12.22
N ARG A 20 32.02 -9.76 -13.35
CA ARG A 20 31.94 -11.04 -14.08
C ARG A 20 33.18 -11.21 -14.96
N ARG A 21 34.19 -11.93 -14.50
CA ARG A 21 35.13 -12.63 -15.34
C ARG A 21 35.74 -13.79 -14.58
N GLN A 22 35.64 -14.94 -15.22
CA GLN A 22 36.29 -16.25 -15.02
C GLN A 22 35.38 -17.34 -14.48
N LEU A 23 34.98 -18.20 -15.41
CA LEU A 23 35.34 -19.62 -15.44
C LEU A 23 34.61 -20.33 -16.60
N LEU A 24 35.31 -20.40 -17.72
CA LEU A 24 35.08 -21.44 -18.74
C LEU A 24 36.06 -22.56 -18.43
N THR A 25 35.57 -23.75 -18.28
CA THR A 25 36.05 -25.06 -18.80
C THR A 25 35.71 -26.20 -17.84
N ARG A 26 34.85 -27.10 -18.26
CA ARG A 26 35.10 -28.53 -18.45
C ARG A 26 33.82 -29.27 -18.78
N SER A 27 33.80 -29.80 -19.96
CA SER A 27 32.81 -30.75 -20.46
C SER A 27 32.87 -32.05 -19.68
N ALA A 28 31.70 -32.59 -19.30
CA ALA A 28 31.53 -34.03 -19.09
C ALA A 28 30.07 -34.39 -19.36
N THR A 29 29.94 -35.23 -20.36
CA THR A 29 28.75 -35.89 -20.84
C THR A 29 28.15 -36.75 -19.74
N GLY A 30 26.87 -36.53 -19.38
CA GLY A 30 26.12 -37.38 -18.47
C GLY A 30 24.63 -37.27 -18.79
N MET A 31 24.09 -38.37 -19.32
CA MET A 31 22.74 -38.56 -19.83
C MET A 31 21.70 -38.55 -18.70
N GLY A 32 20.66 -37.77 -18.85
CA GLY A 32 19.32 -38.11 -18.54
C GLY A 32 18.85 -38.14 -17.10
N ALA A 33 18.20 -37.06 -16.67
CA ALA A 33 16.95 -37.08 -15.93
C ALA A 33 16.34 -35.67 -16.05
N LEU A 34 15.32 -35.51 -16.88
CA LEU A 34 14.46 -34.31 -16.82
C LEU A 34 13.72 -34.33 -15.49
N ALA A 35 14.32 -33.77 -14.46
CA ALA A 35 13.61 -33.32 -13.29
C ALA A 35 12.80 -32.10 -13.72
N VAL A 36 11.51 -32.27 -14.02
CA VAL A 36 10.55 -31.19 -14.07
C VAL A 36 10.45 -30.65 -12.64
N VAL A 37 11.35 -29.71 -12.33
CA VAL A 37 11.22 -28.88 -11.14
C VAL A 37 10.00 -28.00 -11.41
N GLY A 38 8.85 -28.42 -10.87
CA GLY A 38 7.67 -27.59 -10.84
C GLY A 38 8.05 -26.25 -10.21
N LEU A 39 8.11 -25.19 -11.04
CA LEU A 39 8.10 -23.82 -10.58
C LEU A 39 6.73 -23.59 -9.90
N SER A 40 6.60 -24.01 -8.64
CA SER A 40 5.57 -23.49 -7.77
C SER A 40 5.88 -22.01 -7.57
N GLY A 41 5.52 -21.18 -8.54
CA GLY A 41 5.52 -19.74 -8.41
C GLY A 41 4.65 -19.43 -7.19
N CYS A 42 5.20 -18.71 -6.21
CA CYS A 42 4.42 -18.14 -5.13
C CYS A 42 3.39 -17.21 -5.76
N ALA A 43 2.17 -17.71 -5.96
CA ALA A 43 1.07 -16.88 -6.43
C ALA A 43 0.81 -15.81 -5.37
N SER A 44 0.79 -14.53 -5.78
CA SER A 44 0.36 -13.45 -4.88
C SER A 44 -1.10 -13.70 -4.49
N PRO A 45 -1.50 -13.37 -3.24
CA PRO A 45 -2.88 -13.56 -2.80
C PRO A 45 -3.86 -12.81 -3.70
N SER A 46 -4.99 -13.45 -3.99
CA SER A 46 -6.12 -12.87 -4.70
C SER A 46 -7.12 -12.30 -3.70
N ILE A 47 -7.85 -11.26 -4.07
CA ILE A 47 -8.93 -10.74 -3.22
C ILE A 47 -10.05 -11.79 -3.03
N GLU A 48 -10.22 -12.69 -3.98
CA GLU A 48 -11.22 -13.77 -3.93
C GLU A 48 -10.91 -14.82 -2.83
N ASP A 49 -9.66 -14.94 -2.40
CA ASP A 49 -9.26 -15.84 -1.31
C ASP A 49 -9.98 -15.50 0.00
N TYR A 50 -10.44 -14.26 0.16
CA TYR A 50 -11.10 -13.73 1.36
C TYR A 50 -12.64 -13.73 1.27
N ALA A 51 -13.23 -14.24 0.19
CA ALA A 51 -14.68 -14.11 -0.09
C ALA A 51 -15.59 -14.63 1.02
N GLN A 52 -15.13 -15.62 1.81
CA GLN A 52 -15.88 -16.21 2.91
C GLN A 52 -15.52 -15.66 4.29
N ASP A 53 -14.50 -14.81 4.37
CA ASP A 53 -14.00 -14.30 5.65
C ASP A 53 -14.94 -13.26 6.28
N LYS A 54 -14.98 -13.26 7.61
CA LYS A 54 -15.84 -12.39 8.40
C LYS A 54 -15.01 -11.56 9.39
N PRO A 55 -15.51 -10.40 9.80
CA PRO A 55 -16.77 -9.74 9.39
C PRO A 55 -16.71 -9.20 7.97
N THR A 56 -17.85 -9.13 7.26
CA THR A 56 -17.89 -8.58 5.90
C THR A 56 -17.61 -7.08 5.90
N LEU A 57 -16.65 -6.64 5.09
CA LEU A 57 -16.26 -5.24 4.97
C LEU A 57 -17.13 -4.49 3.96
N ASP A 58 -17.76 -3.42 4.42
CA ASP A 58 -18.31 -2.34 3.59
C ASP A 58 -17.59 -1.03 3.97
N LEU A 59 -16.84 -0.46 3.03
CA LEU A 59 -16.07 0.77 3.28
C LEU A 59 -16.97 1.96 3.64
N ARG A 60 -18.18 2.02 3.12
CA ARG A 60 -19.15 3.10 3.42
C ARG A 60 -19.58 3.05 4.87
N SER A 61 -19.75 1.85 5.42
CA SER A 61 -20.09 1.67 6.83
C SER A 61 -18.87 1.89 7.72
N TYR A 62 -17.70 1.39 7.32
CA TYR A 62 -16.51 1.51 8.14
C TYR A 62 -15.97 2.94 8.17
N PHE A 63 -15.77 3.57 7.03
CA PHE A 63 -15.30 4.96 6.91
C PHE A 63 -16.47 5.96 6.90
N ASN A 64 -17.29 5.93 7.95
CA ASN A 64 -18.34 6.90 8.18
C ASN A 64 -18.27 7.42 9.62
N GLY A 65 -17.97 8.71 9.78
CA GLY A 65 -17.69 9.33 11.07
C GLY A 65 -16.20 9.57 11.29
N LYS A 66 -15.73 9.42 12.53
CA LYS A 66 -14.33 9.67 12.93
C LYS A 66 -13.56 8.35 13.03
N VAL A 67 -12.35 8.36 12.48
CA VAL A 67 -11.43 7.22 12.52
C VAL A 67 -10.04 7.73 12.90
N ASP A 68 -9.38 7.06 13.83
CA ASP A 68 -7.97 7.25 14.13
C ASP A 68 -7.14 6.20 13.42
N ALA A 69 -5.94 6.59 12.97
CA ALA A 69 -4.98 5.62 12.46
C ALA A 69 -3.56 5.90 12.97
N TRP A 70 -2.79 4.83 13.08
CA TRP A 70 -1.38 4.86 13.43
C TRP A 70 -0.63 4.01 12.44
N GLY A 71 0.49 4.52 11.94
CA GLY A 71 1.24 3.82 10.92
C GLY A 71 2.74 4.02 10.96
N VAL A 72 3.40 3.14 10.23
CA VAL A 72 4.84 3.20 9.99
C VAL A 72 5.14 3.04 8.52
N PHE A 73 6.15 3.77 8.05
CA PHE A 73 6.84 3.47 6.80
C PHE A 73 8.07 2.63 7.10
N THR A 74 8.26 1.55 6.35
CA THR A 74 9.48 0.76 6.37
C THR A 74 10.17 0.82 5.02
N ASP A 75 11.51 0.81 5.03
CA ASP A 75 12.29 0.64 3.81
C ASP A 75 12.22 -0.82 3.31
N ARG A 76 12.87 -1.10 2.17
CA ARG A 76 12.91 -2.45 1.58
C ARG A 76 13.58 -3.51 2.46
N GLN A 77 14.30 -3.11 3.52
CA GLN A 77 14.97 -3.99 4.48
C GLN A 77 14.11 -4.22 5.73
N GLY A 78 12.93 -3.58 5.80
CA GLY A 78 12.00 -3.67 6.94
C GLY A 78 12.32 -2.70 8.08
N LYS A 79 13.31 -1.80 7.93
CA LYS A 79 13.63 -0.79 8.94
C LYS A 79 12.56 0.30 8.93
N VAL A 80 12.01 0.64 10.10
CA VAL A 80 11.09 1.76 10.25
C VAL A 80 11.85 3.07 10.00
N VAL A 81 11.44 3.81 8.97
CA VAL A 81 12.05 5.10 8.58
C VAL A 81 11.19 6.29 9.01
N LYS A 82 9.87 6.10 9.18
CA LYS A 82 8.97 7.15 9.64
C LYS A 82 7.75 6.56 10.35
N ARG A 83 7.26 7.23 11.39
CA ARG A 83 6.00 6.92 12.07
C ARG A 83 5.03 8.06 11.88
N PHE A 84 3.74 7.78 11.93
CA PHE A 84 2.72 8.82 11.80
C PHE A 84 1.41 8.43 12.49
N THR A 85 0.61 9.43 12.79
CA THR A 85 -0.79 9.30 13.20
C THR A 85 -1.68 10.01 12.19
N VAL A 86 -2.93 9.58 12.07
CA VAL A 86 -3.91 10.21 11.18
C VAL A 86 -5.21 10.42 11.95
N ASP A 87 -5.70 11.65 11.96
CA ASP A 87 -7.09 11.98 12.34
C ASP A 87 -7.92 12.03 11.06
N MET A 88 -8.97 11.23 10.98
CA MET A 88 -9.79 11.12 9.78
C MET A 88 -11.22 11.56 10.07
N ALA A 89 -11.76 12.40 9.18
CA ALA A 89 -13.17 12.73 9.12
C ALA A 89 -13.76 12.15 7.83
N CYS A 90 -14.63 11.17 7.96
CA CYS A 90 -15.14 10.39 6.86
C CYS A 90 -16.66 10.63 6.71
N THR A 91 -17.12 10.84 5.47
CA THR A 91 -18.55 11.05 5.18
C THR A 91 -18.94 10.34 3.90
N TRP A 92 -20.17 9.86 3.82
CA TRP A 92 -20.76 9.28 2.62
C TRP A 92 -22.13 9.87 2.33
N GLN A 93 -22.38 10.10 1.04
CA GLN A 93 -23.68 10.50 0.52
C GLN A 93 -24.03 9.57 -0.66
N GLY A 94 -24.89 8.59 -0.40
CA GLY A 94 -25.15 7.50 -1.35
C GLY A 94 -23.87 6.74 -1.68
N GLU A 95 -23.48 6.76 -2.95
CA GLU A 95 -22.28 6.05 -3.44
C GLU A 95 -21.01 6.93 -3.43
N GLN A 96 -21.09 8.18 -2.97
CA GLN A 96 -19.96 9.10 -2.94
C GLN A 96 -19.44 9.26 -1.50
N GLY A 97 -18.12 9.07 -1.33
CA GLY A 97 -17.43 9.20 -0.05
C GLY A 97 -16.32 10.24 -0.08
N VAL A 98 -16.10 10.86 1.07
CA VAL A 98 -14.95 11.75 1.31
C VAL A 98 -14.26 11.30 2.57
N LEU A 99 -12.94 11.02 2.49
CA LEU A 99 -12.08 10.77 3.63
C LEU A 99 -11.10 11.94 3.75
N ASP A 100 -11.26 12.76 4.78
CA ASP A 100 -10.38 13.90 5.09
C ASP A 100 -9.37 13.45 6.14
N GLU A 101 -8.14 13.22 5.72
CA GLU A 101 -7.04 12.64 6.49
C GLU A 101 -6.05 13.73 6.89
N ARG A 102 -5.76 13.85 8.18
CA ARG A 102 -4.76 14.76 8.74
C ARG A 102 -3.63 13.97 9.38
N PHE A 103 -2.49 13.97 8.72
CA PHE A 103 -1.28 13.26 9.14
C PHE A 103 -0.44 14.13 10.07
N VAL A 104 0.11 13.49 11.11
CA VAL A 104 1.19 14.05 11.93
C VAL A 104 2.31 13.03 11.98
N TYR A 105 3.47 13.40 11.44
CA TYR A 105 4.64 12.54 11.36
C TYR A 105 5.56 12.69 12.59
N SER A 106 6.41 11.68 12.81
CA SER A 106 7.35 11.64 13.96
C SER A 106 8.41 12.74 13.97
N ASP A 107 8.62 13.42 12.84
CA ASP A 107 9.48 14.60 12.70
C ASP A 107 8.72 15.93 12.93
N GLY A 108 7.44 15.86 13.32
CA GLY A 108 6.56 17.00 13.55
C GLY A 108 5.97 17.61 12.27
N THR A 109 6.30 17.10 11.10
CA THR A 109 5.66 17.55 9.86
C THR A 109 4.20 17.13 9.82
N GLN A 110 3.37 17.91 9.13
CA GLN A 110 1.94 17.65 8.98
C GLN A 110 1.54 17.67 7.50
N GLU A 111 0.58 16.83 7.15
CA GLU A 111 0.04 16.73 5.80
C GLU A 111 -1.46 16.51 5.87
N ARG A 112 -2.17 16.89 4.82
CA ARG A 112 -3.60 16.63 4.65
C ARG A 112 -3.82 15.98 3.30
N ARG A 113 -4.52 14.85 3.29
CA ARG A 113 -4.98 14.16 2.09
C ARG A 113 -6.49 14.07 2.13
N ILE A 114 -7.13 14.33 0.99
CA ILE A 114 -8.58 14.17 0.84
C ILE A 114 -8.81 13.16 -0.28
N TRP A 115 -9.30 11.99 0.10
CA TRP A 115 -9.84 11.04 -0.86
C TRP A 115 -11.28 11.38 -1.21
N LYS A 116 -11.59 11.32 -2.50
CA LYS A 116 -12.95 11.30 -3.03
C LYS A 116 -13.18 9.92 -3.59
N LEU A 117 -14.12 9.18 -3.02
CA LEU A 117 -14.40 7.80 -3.35
C LEU A 117 -15.75 7.67 -4.06
N THR A 118 -15.87 6.68 -4.93
CA THR A 118 -17.13 6.25 -5.53
C THR A 118 -17.26 4.74 -5.37
N HIS A 119 -18.37 4.29 -4.79
CA HIS A 119 -18.76 2.88 -4.79
C HIS A 119 -19.50 2.58 -6.10
N LEU A 120 -19.02 1.59 -6.85
CA LEU A 120 -19.54 1.23 -8.18
C LEU A 120 -20.50 0.04 -8.14
N GLY A 121 -20.86 -0.44 -6.94
CA GLY A 121 -21.62 -1.68 -6.77
C GLY A 121 -20.71 -2.92 -6.69
N ASN A 122 -21.27 -4.03 -6.22
CA ASN A 122 -20.58 -5.33 -6.12
C ASN A 122 -19.22 -5.29 -5.41
N GLY A 123 -19.07 -4.39 -4.41
CA GLY A 123 -17.84 -4.21 -3.66
C GLY A 123 -16.72 -3.52 -4.44
N GLN A 124 -16.97 -2.94 -5.59
CA GLN A 124 -15.98 -2.19 -6.37
C GLN A 124 -15.98 -0.72 -5.98
N TYR A 125 -14.77 -0.13 -5.93
CA TYR A 125 -14.54 1.26 -5.55
C TYR A 125 -13.54 1.91 -6.49
N GLN A 126 -13.74 3.20 -6.73
CA GLN A 126 -12.77 4.09 -7.36
C GLN A 126 -12.54 5.31 -6.47
N GLY A 127 -11.40 5.97 -6.66
CA GLY A 127 -11.11 7.18 -5.92
C GLY A 127 -9.99 8.02 -6.51
N THR A 128 -9.95 9.26 -6.05
CA THR A 128 -8.89 10.22 -6.38
C THR A 128 -8.42 10.94 -5.12
N ALA A 129 -7.15 11.33 -5.07
CA ALA A 129 -6.59 12.22 -4.07
C ALA A 129 -5.58 13.16 -4.74
N GLY A 130 -5.19 14.24 -4.04
CA GLY A 130 -4.32 15.26 -4.62
C GLY A 130 -2.91 14.78 -4.99
N ASP A 131 -2.44 13.73 -4.35
CA ASP A 131 -1.14 13.08 -4.55
C ASP A 131 -1.25 11.74 -5.31
N VAL A 132 -2.45 11.41 -5.82
CA VAL A 132 -2.68 10.20 -6.63
C VAL A 132 -2.77 10.54 -8.11
N VAL A 133 -2.01 9.83 -8.92
CA VAL A 133 -1.98 10.00 -10.38
C VAL A 133 -3.09 9.17 -10.99
N GLY A 134 -4.05 9.85 -11.62
CA GLY A 134 -5.21 9.21 -12.25
C GLY A 134 -6.23 8.71 -11.22
N ILE A 135 -6.77 7.53 -11.45
CA ILE A 135 -7.84 6.93 -10.65
C ILE A 135 -7.29 5.72 -9.92
N ALA A 136 -7.46 5.69 -8.60
CA ALA A 136 -7.27 4.50 -7.79
C ALA A 136 -8.49 3.58 -7.95
N SER A 137 -8.26 2.27 -7.92
CA SER A 137 -9.34 1.28 -8.01
C SER A 137 -9.12 0.13 -7.04
N GLY A 138 -10.20 -0.41 -6.51
CA GLY A 138 -10.14 -1.50 -5.54
C GLY A 138 -11.46 -2.23 -5.40
N GLN A 139 -11.40 -3.31 -4.61
CA GLN A 139 -12.49 -4.23 -4.45
C GLN A 139 -12.50 -4.82 -3.04
N THR A 140 -13.70 -4.94 -2.45
CA THR A 140 -13.91 -5.70 -1.22
C THR A 140 -14.33 -7.12 -1.52
N ARG A 141 -13.85 -8.09 -0.71
CA ARG A 141 -14.37 -9.47 -0.61
C ARG A 141 -14.24 -9.93 0.83
N GLY A 142 -15.33 -10.49 1.37
CA GLY A 142 -15.35 -10.88 2.77
C GLY A 142 -14.88 -9.76 3.69
N ASN A 143 -13.85 -9.99 4.49
CA ASN A 143 -13.29 -8.99 5.40
C ASN A 143 -12.17 -8.13 4.78
N ALA A 144 -11.79 -8.39 3.53
CA ALA A 144 -10.66 -7.73 2.88
C ALA A 144 -11.07 -6.68 1.85
N PHE A 145 -10.21 -5.67 1.68
CA PHE A 145 -10.22 -4.71 0.59
C PHE A 145 -8.83 -4.63 -0.03
N ARG A 146 -8.74 -4.74 -1.34
CA ARG A 146 -7.51 -4.50 -2.09
C ARG A 146 -7.66 -3.27 -2.94
N TRP A 147 -6.65 -2.39 -2.89
CA TRP A 147 -6.65 -1.08 -3.50
C TRP A 147 -5.36 -0.84 -4.28
N GLY A 148 -5.44 -0.46 -5.55
CA GLY A 148 -4.29 -0.17 -6.39
C GLY A 148 -4.28 1.28 -6.87
N TYR A 149 -3.14 1.97 -6.74
CA TYR A 149 -2.98 3.35 -7.23
C TYR A 149 -1.51 3.72 -7.48
N THR A 150 -1.30 4.82 -8.18
CA THR A 150 0.02 5.44 -8.35
C THR A 150 0.09 6.69 -7.50
N LEU A 151 1.06 6.74 -6.59
CA LEU A 151 1.31 7.87 -5.71
C LEU A 151 2.40 8.77 -6.32
N ALA A 152 2.15 10.08 -6.37
CA ALA A 152 3.15 11.10 -6.70
C ALA A 152 3.90 11.52 -5.44
N LEU A 153 5.00 10.82 -5.14
CA LEU A 153 5.76 10.99 -3.90
C LEU A 153 6.88 12.02 -4.09
N PRO A 154 6.90 13.14 -3.33
CA PRO A 154 8.04 14.05 -3.29
C PRO A 154 9.24 13.39 -2.60
N VAL A 155 10.38 13.31 -3.29
CA VAL A 155 11.64 12.76 -2.78
C VAL A 155 12.79 13.65 -3.28
N ASP A 156 13.55 14.24 -2.39
CA ASP A 156 14.75 15.05 -2.70
C ASP A 156 14.50 16.09 -3.81
N GLY A 157 13.40 16.84 -3.71
CA GLY A 157 13.03 17.88 -4.68
C GLY A 157 12.52 17.38 -6.02
N ARG A 158 12.29 16.07 -6.19
CA ARG A 158 11.71 15.44 -7.38
C ARG A 158 10.41 14.73 -7.03
N VAL A 159 9.53 14.57 -8.02
CA VAL A 159 8.33 13.73 -7.86
C VAL A 159 8.60 12.35 -8.40
N LEU A 160 8.47 11.36 -7.51
CA LEU A 160 8.60 9.95 -7.84
C LEU A 160 7.21 9.32 -7.94
N HIS A 161 6.84 8.78 -9.11
CA HIS A 161 5.63 8.00 -9.24
C HIS A 161 5.89 6.57 -8.76
N VAL A 162 5.20 6.14 -7.71
CA VAL A 162 5.32 4.81 -7.12
C VAL A 162 3.99 4.07 -7.19
N SER A 163 4.03 2.79 -7.49
CA SER A 163 2.84 1.93 -7.48
C SER A 163 2.58 1.45 -6.06
N MET A 164 1.33 1.54 -5.63
CA MET A 164 0.84 1.06 -4.36
C MET A 164 -0.06 -0.16 -4.58
N ASP A 165 0.22 -1.26 -3.91
CA ASP A 165 -0.66 -2.43 -3.75
C ASP A 165 -1.06 -2.48 -2.27
N ASP A 166 -2.28 -2.07 -2.00
CA ASP A 166 -2.74 -1.70 -0.67
C ASP A 166 -3.85 -2.65 -0.24
N TRP A 167 -3.64 -3.34 0.88
CA TRP A 167 -4.54 -4.32 1.44
C TRP A 167 -5.04 -3.89 2.81
N MET A 168 -6.34 -3.98 3.03
CA MET A 168 -6.98 -3.71 4.30
C MET A 168 -7.77 -4.94 4.74
N TYR A 169 -7.75 -5.22 6.05
CA TYR A 169 -8.42 -6.37 6.66
C TYR A 169 -9.23 -5.92 7.86
N LEU A 170 -10.55 -6.07 7.77
CA LEU A 170 -11.45 -5.78 8.89
C LEU A 170 -11.31 -6.88 9.94
N MET A 171 -10.88 -6.51 11.14
CA MET A 171 -10.67 -7.44 12.25
C MET A 171 -11.92 -7.60 13.10
N ASN A 172 -12.66 -6.51 13.28
CA ASN A 172 -13.95 -6.43 13.97
C ASN A 172 -14.65 -5.13 13.53
N ASP A 173 -15.77 -4.77 14.13
CA ASP A 173 -16.55 -3.57 13.81
C ASP A 173 -15.80 -2.23 14.01
N ARG A 174 -14.68 -2.24 14.75
CA ARG A 174 -13.91 -1.04 15.08
C ARG A 174 -12.51 -1.00 14.48
N VAL A 175 -11.84 -2.14 14.37
CA VAL A 175 -10.42 -2.23 14.01
C VAL A 175 -10.24 -2.80 12.62
N MET A 176 -9.44 -2.11 11.80
CA MET A 176 -9.00 -2.58 10.50
C MET A 176 -7.48 -2.42 10.38
N LEU A 177 -6.82 -3.46 9.91
CA LEU A 177 -5.38 -3.45 9.62
C LEU A 177 -5.14 -3.17 8.15
N ASN A 178 -4.04 -2.48 7.86
CA ASN A 178 -3.63 -2.15 6.51
C ASN A 178 -2.16 -2.48 6.28
N LYS A 179 -1.87 -2.99 5.10
CA LYS A 179 -0.53 -3.20 4.61
C LYS A 179 -0.46 -2.80 3.14
N ALA A 180 0.32 -1.78 2.82
CA ALA A 180 0.53 -1.30 1.46
C ALA A 180 1.98 -1.51 1.04
N ARG A 181 2.18 -2.12 -0.12
CA ARG A 181 3.50 -2.29 -0.73
C ARG A 181 3.76 -1.17 -1.72
N MET A 182 4.89 -0.52 -1.56
CA MET A 182 5.39 0.48 -2.50
C MET A 182 6.38 -0.16 -3.48
N SER A 183 6.18 0.07 -4.78
CA SER A 183 7.10 -0.41 -5.80
C SER A 183 7.25 0.59 -6.95
N LYS A 184 8.36 0.49 -7.68
CA LYS A 184 8.59 1.23 -8.93
C LYS A 184 9.24 0.32 -9.94
N TRP A 185 8.65 0.22 -11.14
CA TRP A 185 9.09 -0.69 -12.20
C TRP A 185 9.26 -2.14 -11.72
N GLY A 186 8.35 -2.60 -10.85
CA GLY A 186 8.40 -3.93 -10.24
C GLY A 186 9.40 -4.12 -9.10
N VAL A 187 10.24 -3.10 -8.81
CA VAL A 187 11.20 -3.14 -7.70
C VAL A 187 10.51 -2.69 -6.41
N HIS A 188 10.56 -3.52 -5.37
CA HIS A 188 10.07 -3.17 -4.02
C HIS A 188 10.89 -2.05 -3.41
N LEU A 189 10.22 -1.00 -2.92
CA LEU A 189 10.83 0.18 -2.30
C LEU A 189 10.68 0.20 -0.79
N GLY A 190 9.58 -0.33 -0.27
CA GLY A 190 9.23 -0.34 1.13
C GLY A 190 7.74 -0.61 1.32
N ASP A 191 7.32 -0.60 2.57
CA ASP A 191 5.93 -0.89 2.94
C ASP A 191 5.38 0.19 3.87
N VAL A 192 4.05 0.34 3.84
CA VAL A 192 3.30 1.10 4.82
C VAL A 192 2.41 0.12 5.59
N THR A 193 2.45 0.19 6.91
CA THR A 193 1.56 -0.59 7.77
C THR A 193 0.78 0.36 8.66
N LEU A 194 -0.55 0.23 8.67
CA LEU A 194 -1.44 1.02 9.52
C LEU A 194 -2.38 0.13 10.32
N SER A 195 -2.85 0.70 11.43
CA SER A 195 -4.05 0.26 12.13
C SER A 195 -5.06 1.40 12.14
N PHE A 196 -6.28 1.15 11.71
CA PHE A 196 -7.41 2.07 11.84
C PHE A 196 -8.29 1.67 13.00
N THR A 197 -8.83 2.65 13.71
CA THR A 197 -9.80 2.43 14.79
C THR A 197 -10.92 3.46 14.69
N ARG A 198 -12.15 2.99 14.52
CA ARG A 198 -13.34 3.86 14.57
C ARG A 198 -13.52 4.42 15.98
N ARG A 199 -13.74 5.73 16.07
CA ARG A 199 -14.25 6.35 17.30
C ARG A 199 -15.72 5.95 17.47
N GLY A 200 -16.08 5.53 18.68
CA GLY A 200 -17.46 5.19 19.03
C GLY A 200 -18.38 6.38 19.03
#